data_1d6d18d1dfe87c51469f25f7818f3d99
#
_entry.id   1d6d18d1dfe87c51469f25f7818f3d99
#
_cell.length_a   1.000
_cell.length_b   1.000
_cell.length_c   1.000
_cell.angle_alpha   90.00
_cell.angle_beta   90.00
_cell.angle_gamma   90.00
#
_symmetry.space_group_name_H-M   'P 1'
#
loop_
_entity.id
_entity.type
_entity.pdbx_description
1 polymer ?
#
loop_
_entity_poly.entity_id
_entity_poly.type
_entity_poly.pdbx_seq_one_letter_code
_entity_poly.pdbx_strand_id
1 'polypeptide(L)'
;MTISRFSTCDLCDAHEGDTSGAFRVLPPVFHDFGVVAPFCGAVHTLRAWEDNSRVREAVNAPGEGRVLVIDGGGSLRRALVGGNLAVAAARNGWAGIVVDGCVRDVAELRAAGIPIRALALMPLRTEKRGEGQAGEPVRIQGLWVRPGDWLYAD
;
A
#
# COMPACT_ATOMS: atom_id res chain seq x y z
N MET A 1 -17.80 8.21 -9.60
CA MET A 1 -16.51 8.15 -10.28
C MET A 1 -16.37 6.81 -10.97
N THR A 2 -16.38 6.79 -12.29
CA THR A 2 -16.21 5.54 -13.03
C THR A 2 -14.75 5.16 -12.94
N ILE A 3 -14.43 4.09 -12.21
CA ILE A 3 -13.09 3.52 -12.24
C ILE A 3 -12.90 3.03 -13.69
N SER A 4 -11.96 3.62 -14.40
CA SER A 4 -11.53 3.13 -15.70
C SER A 4 -11.21 1.64 -15.53
N ARG A 5 -11.89 0.78 -16.26
CA ARG A 5 -11.59 -0.65 -16.24
C ARG A 5 -10.21 -0.84 -16.84
N PHE A 6 -9.31 -1.37 -16.04
CA PHE A 6 -7.99 -1.79 -16.47
C PHE A 6 -7.80 -3.28 -16.16
N SER A 7 -6.85 -3.90 -16.82
CA SER A 7 -6.37 -5.23 -16.51
C SER A 7 -4.85 -5.14 -16.37
N THR A 8 -4.31 -5.62 -15.26
CA THR A 8 -2.86 -5.66 -15.08
C THR A 8 -2.19 -6.57 -16.11
N CYS A 9 -2.86 -7.63 -16.54
CA CYS A 9 -2.36 -8.48 -17.63
C CYS A 9 -2.21 -7.69 -18.93
N ASP A 10 -3.24 -6.92 -19.32
CA ASP A 10 -3.18 -6.12 -20.54
C ASP A 10 -2.10 -5.04 -20.47
N LEU A 11 -1.91 -4.43 -19.29
CA LEU A 11 -0.85 -3.46 -19.07
C LEU A 11 0.53 -4.10 -19.23
N CYS A 12 0.73 -5.28 -18.67
CA CYS A 12 1.98 -6.02 -18.80
C CYS A 12 2.27 -6.40 -20.25
N ASP A 13 1.26 -6.90 -20.97
CA ASP A 13 1.39 -7.27 -22.37
C ASP A 13 1.73 -6.04 -23.25
N ALA A 14 1.10 -4.90 -22.97
CA ALA A 14 1.35 -3.67 -23.71
C ALA A 14 2.75 -3.08 -23.45
N HIS A 15 3.37 -3.39 -22.34
CA HIS A 15 4.67 -2.85 -21.93
C HIS A 15 5.80 -3.89 -21.88
N GLU A 16 5.58 -5.07 -22.45
CA GLU A 16 6.53 -6.19 -22.45
C GLU A 16 7.90 -5.79 -22.98
N GLY A 17 7.95 -4.91 -23.97
CA GLY A 17 9.21 -4.44 -24.57
C GLY A 17 9.82 -3.21 -23.90
N ASP A 18 9.28 -2.72 -22.80
CA ASP A 18 9.80 -1.54 -22.12
C ASP A 18 11.14 -1.84 -21.42
N THR A 19 12.21 -1.18 -21.88
CA THR A 19 13.54 -1.29 -21.30
C THR A 19 13.93 -0.05 -20.48
N SER A 20 13.05 0.95 -20.38
CA SER A 20 13.33 2.20 -19.66
C SER A 20 13.42 2.04 -18.15
N GLY A 21 12.80 0.98 -17.60
CA GLY A 21 12.62 0.80 -16.16
C GLY A 21 11.44 1.61 -15.58
N ALA A 22 10.69 2.33 -16.42
CA ALA A 22 9.52 3.09 -15.98
C ALA A 22 8.34 2.18 -15.66
N PHE A 23 8.17 1.08 -16.40
CA PHE A 23 7.17 0.07 -16.13
C PHE A 23 7.79 -1.04 -15.27
N ARG A 24 7.17 -1.31 -14.11
CA ARG A 24 7.68 -2.31 -13.14
C ARG A 24 6.52 -3.14 -12.62
N VAL A 25 6.78 -4.41 -12.36
CA VAL A 25 5.82 -5.34 -11.77
C VAL A 25 6.39 -5.82 -10.45
N LEU A 26 5.67 -5.59 -9.36
CA LEU A 26 6.07 -6.10 -8.04
C LEU A 26 5.96 -7.63 -8.03
N PRO A 27 6.87 -8.33 -7.33
CA PRO A 27 6.75 -9.78 -7.15
C PRO A 27 5.39 -10.17 -6.56
N PRO A 28 4.84 -11.35 -6.92
CA PRO A 28 3.50 -11.78 -6.49
C PRO A 28 3.51 -12.34 -5.06
N VAL A 29 4.00 -11.55 -4.11
CA VAL A 29 4.12 -11.93 -2.70
C VAL A 29 3.06 -11.25 -1.81
N PHE A 30 2.26 -10.35 -2.39
CA PHE A 30 1.22 -9.61 -1.67
C PHE A 30 -0.10 -10.36 -1.71
N HIS A 31 -0.84 -10.32 -0.61
CA HIS A 31 -2.16 -10.92 -0.46
C HIS A 31 -3.22 -9.86 -0.14
N ASP A 32 -4.48 -10.15 -0.49
CA ASP A 32 -5.62 -9.28 -0.17
C ASP A 32 -6.05 -9.47 1.28
N PHE A 33 -5.99 -8.41 2.06
CA PHE A 33 -6.48 -8.41 3.43
C PHE A 33 -7.62 -7.40 3.67
N GLY A 34 -7.80 -6.43 2.78
CA GLY A 34 -8.92 -5.52 2.78
C GLY A 34 -10.07 -6.03 1.89
N VAL A 35 -10.85 -5.12 1.36
CA VAL A 35 -11.86 -5.45 0.36
C VAL A 35 -11.16 -5.94 -0.93
N VAL A 36 -11.69 -7.00 -1.53
CA VAL A 36 -11.13 -7.54 -2.79
C VAL A 36 -11.74 -6.76 -3.95
N ALA A 37 -11.02 -5.75 -4.41
CA ALA A 37 -11.43 -4.89 -5.51
C ALA A 37 -10.20 -4.34 -6.25
N PRO A 38 -10.30 -4.08 -7.56
CA PRO A 38 -9.26 -3.37 -8.28
C PRO A 38 -9.08 -1.96 -7.74
N PHE A 39 -7.86 -1.47 -7.75
CA PHE A 39 -7.57 -0.08 -7.39
C PHE A 39 -6.37 0.45 -8.15
N CYS A 40 -6.34 1.74 -8.34
CA CYS A 40 -5.22 2.43 -8.96
C CYS A 40 -5.16 3.87 -8.47
N GLY A 41 -4.03 4.49 -8.62
CA GLY A 41 -3.83 5.89 -8.27
C GLY A 41 -2.37 6.29 -8.21
N ALA A 42 -2.16 7.59 -8.11
CA ALA A 42 -0.84 8.14 -7.85
C ALA A 42 -0.36 7.69 -6.47
N VAL A 43 0.91 7.36 -6.37
CA VAL A 43 1.50 6.79 -5.16
C VAL A 43 1.95 7.89 -4.21
N HIS A 44 1.64 7.71 -2.93
CA HIS A 44 2.30 8.36 -1.80
C HIS A 44 3.12 7.34 -1.03
N THR A 45 4.37 7.64 -0.72
CA THR A 45 5.31 6.69 -0.14
C THR A 45 5.59 6.95 1.33
N LEU A 46 5.74 5.87 2.10
CA LEU A 46 6.21 5.90 3.48
C LEU A 46 7.30 4.87 3.68
N ARG A 47 8.27 5.22 4.52
CA ARG A 47 9.19 4.25 5.09
C ARG A 47 8.86 4.09 6.57
N ALA A 48 8.60 2.84 7.00
CA ALA A 48 8.05 2.54 8.32
C ALA A 48 8.61 1.23 8.86
N TRP A 49 9.88 1.25 9.30
CA TRP A 49 10.50 0.06 9.88
C TRP A 49 9.97 -0.18 11.30
N GLU A 50 9.03 -1.13 11.43
CA GLU A 50 8.43 -1.57 12.69
C GLU A 50 7.89 -0.44 13.60
N ASP A 51 7.57 0.69 12.98
CA ASP A 51 6.99 1.88 13.62
C ASP A 51 5.99 2.50 12.64
N ASN A 52 4.70 2.55 13.02
CA ASN A 52 3.66 3.04 12.15
C ASN A 52 3.25 4.50 12.41
N SER A 53 4.10 5.28 13.05
CA SER A 53 3.80 6.69 13.32
C SER A 53 3.48 7.46 12.04
N ARG A 54 4.27 7.27 10.98
CA ARG A 54 4.04 7.93 9.69
C ARG A 54 2.80 7.40 8.97
N VAL A 55 2.48 6.12 9.14
CA VAL A 55 1.26 5.53 8.60
C VAL A 55 0.03 6.22 9.21
N ARG A 56 0.03 6.38 10.53
CA ARG A 56 -1.05 7.07 11.25
C ARG A 56 -1.23 8.51 10.77
N GLU A 57 -0.17 9.24 10.59
CA GLU A 57 -0.22 10.61 10.05
C GLU A 57 -0.82 10.63 8.65
N ALA A 58 -0.35 9.75 7.75
CA ALA A 58 -0.79 9.71 6.37
C ALA A 58 -2.27 9.37 6.23
N VAL A 59 -2.75 8.32 6.91
CA VAL A 59 -4.16 7.90 6.79
C VAL A 59 -5.14 8.91 7.36
N ASN A 60 -4.70 9.78 8.27
CA ASN A 60 -5.50 10.86 8.81
C ASN A 60 -5.44 12.15 7.98
N ALA A 61 -4.62 12.19 6.94
CA ALA A 61 -4.57 13.27 5.97
C ALA A 61 -5.40 12.92 4.73
N PRO A 62 -5.81 13.90 3.91
CA PRO A 62 -6.54 13.65 2.68
C PRO A 62 -5.77 12.73 1.74
N GLY A 63 -6.39 11.62 1.32
CA GLY A 63 -5.80 10.67 0.37
C GLY A 63 -5.86 11.16 -1.07
N GLU A 64 -6.90 11.89 -1.44
CA GLU A 64 -7.10 12.45 -2.78
C GLU A 64 -7.07 11.38 -3.89
N GLY A 65 -7.56 10.18 -3.59
CA GLY A 65 -7.56 9.07 -4.54
C GLY A 65 -6.20 8.41 -4.75
N ARG A 66 -5.19 8.76 -3.95
CA ARG A 66 -3.85 8.17 -4.05
C ARG A 66 -3.80 6.78 -3.42
N VAL A 67 -2.80 6.02 -3.80
CA VAL A 67 -2.44 4.74 -3.19
C VAL A 67 -1.32 4.97 -2.18
N LEU A 68 -1.51 4.52 -0.95
CA LEU A 68 -0.48 4.58 0.09
C LEU A 68 0.43 3.36 -0.02
N VAL A 69 1.69 3.58 -0.33
CA VAL A 69 2.70 2.52 -0.44
C VAL A 69 3.65 2.61 0.75
N ILE A 70 3.69 1.57 1.55
CA ILE A 70 4.44 1.53 2.81
C ILE A 70 5.59 0.55 2.69
N ASP A 71 6.82 1.10 2.71
CA ASP A 71 8.04 0.30 2.82
C ASP A 71 8.25 -0.07 4.30
N GLY A 72 7.79 -1.24 4.67
CA GLY A 72 8.06 -1.84 5.98
C GLY A 72 9.30 -2.72 6.01
N GLY A 73 10.13 -2.66 4.96
CA GLY A 73 11.35 -3.47 4.86
C GLY A 73 11.10 -4.96 4.74
N GLY A 74 9.88 -5.39 4.45
CA GLY A 74 9.51 -6.80 4.42
C GLY A 74 9.43 -7.46 5.80
N SER A 75 9.44 -6.68 6.88
CA SER A 75 9.41 -7.24 8.24
C SER A 75 8.10 -7.99 8.51
N LEU A 76 8.24 -9.19 9.08
CA LEU A 76 7.11 -10.01 9.52
C LEU A 76 6.92 -9.97 11.05
N ARG A 77 7.59 -9.06 11.74
CA ARG A 77 7.61 -9.05 13.21
C ARG A 77 6.56 -8.15 13.85
N ARG A 78 6.06 -7.17 13.13
CA ARG A 78 5.09 -6.19 13.63
C ARG A 78 4.08 -5.81 12.57
N ALA A 79 2.83 -5.59 12.96
CA ALA A 79 1.80 -5.13 12.07
C ALA A 79 1.82 -3.60 11.94
N LEU A 80 1.89 -3.11 10.71
CA LEU A 80 1.94 -1.67 10.42
C LEU A 80 0.55 -1.05 10.26
N VAL A 81 -0.43 -1.84 9.81
CA VAL A 81 -1.81 -1.38 9.61
C VAL A 81 -2.78 -2.32 10.30
N GLY A 82 -3.67 -1.76 11.10
CA GLY A 82 -4.79 -2.44 11.70
C GLY A 82 -6.11 -1.79 11.34
N GLY A 83 -7.20 -2.23 11.99
CA GLY A 83 -8.56 -1.81 11.66
C GLY A 83 -8.78 -0.30 11.74
N ASN A 84 -8.31 0.35 12.80
CA ASN A 84 -8.50 1.81 12.97
C ASN A 84 -7.84 2.62 11.86
N LEU A 85 -6.63 2.23 11.45
CA LEU A 85 -5.90 2.91 10.37
C LEU A 85 -6.57 2.68 9.02
N ALA A 86 -7.08 1.49 8.77
CA ALA A 86 -7.83 1.18 7.54
C ALA A 86 -9.11 2.02 7.44
N VAL A 87 -9.86 2.14 8.52
CA VAL A 87 -11.07 2.99 8.57
C VAL A 87 -10.72 4.45 8.29
N ALA A 88 -9.66 4.96 8.90
CA ALA A 88 -9.20 6.32 8.66
C ALA A 88 -8.81 6.54 7.19
N ALA A 89 -8.08 5.61 6.59
CA ALA A 89 -7.70 5.67 5.18
C ALA A 89 -8.92 5.68 4.25
N ALA A 90 -9.88 4.80 4.48
CA ALA A 90 -11.12 4.78 3.70
C ALA A 90 -11.90 6.10 3.81
N ARG A 91 -12.04 6.62 5.04
CA ARG A 91 -12.73 7.88 5.31
C ARG A 91 -12.07 9.08 4.62
N ASN A 92 -10.77 9.09 4.56
CA ASN A 92 -9.99 10.21 4.02
C ASN A 92 -9.69 10.09 2.52
N GLY A 93 -10.33 9.16 1.82
CA GLY A 93 -10.31 9.09 0.36
C GLY A 93 -9.06 8.46 -0.24
N TRP A 94 -8.36 7.59 0.47
CA TRP A 94 -7.30 6.77 -0.10
C TRP A 94 -7.90 5.68 -0.99
N ALA A 95 -7.27 5.42 -2.15
CA ALA A 95 -7.75 4.42 -3.10
C ALA A 95 -7.38 2.99 -2.71
N GLY A 96 -6.30 2.83 -1.98
CA GLY A 96 -5.80 1.53 -1.52
C GLY A 96 -4.51 1.69 -0.73
N ILE A 97 -4.11 0.60 -0.08
CA ILE A 97 -2.87 0.54 0.71
C ILE A 97 -2.07 -0.69 0.27
N VAL A 98 -0.78 -0.50 0.02
CA VAL A 98 0.18 -1.58 -0.23
C VAL A 98 1.24 -1.54 0.87
N VAL A 99 1.38 -2.64 1.59
CA VAL A 99 2.31 -2.76 2.73
C VAL A 99 3.35 -3.82 2.42
N ASP A 100 4.60 -3.41 2.30
CA ASP A 100 5.72 -4.35 2.28
C ASP A 100 6.07 -4.73 3.73
N GLY A 101 5.20 -5.49 4.33
CA GLY A 101 5.17 -5.87 5.73
C GLY A 101 3.86 -6.51 6.12
N CYS A 102 3.54 -6.48 7.41
CA CYS A 102 2.36 -7.14 7.96
C CYS A 102 1.24 -6.18 8.34
N VAL A 103 0.03 -6.74 8.39
CA VAL A 103 -1.19 -6.10 8.88
C VAL A 103 -1.86 -6.98 9.94
N ARG A 104 -2.87 -6.47 10.62
CA ARG A 104 -3.67 -7.22 11.60
C ARG A 104 -5.14 -6.83 11.52
N ASP A 105 -5.99 -7.47 12.32
CA ASP A 105 -7.42 -7.17 12.42
C ASP A 105 -8.17 -7.42 11.09
N VAL A 106 -7.98 -8.59 10.48
CA VAL A 106 -8.47 -8.87 9.13
C VAL A 106 -9.97 -8.65 8.96
N ALA A 107 -10.79 -8.93 9.98
CA ALA A 107 -12.23 -8.68 9.90
C ALA A 107 -12.54 -7.18 9.78
N GLU A 108 -11.88 -6.37 10.58
CA GLU A 108 -12.02 -4.91 10.51
C GLU A 108 -11.42 -4.33 9.23
N LEU A 109 -10.32 -4.89 8.73
CA LEU A 109 -9.73 -4.47 7.45
C LEU A 109 -10.73 -4.65 6.31
N ARG A 110 -11.41 -5.81 6.26
CA ARG A 110 -12.45 -6.08 5.25
C ARG A 110 -13.64 -5.16 5.39
N ALA A 111 -14.07 -4.90 6.63
CA ALA A 111 -15.18 -4.02 6.91
C ALA A 111 -14.90 -2.54 6.63
N ALA A 112 -13.64 -2.14 6.59
CA ALA A 112 -13.25 -0.75 6.34
C ALA A 112 -13.55 -0.27 4.90
N GLY A 113 -13.72 -1.19 3.95
CA GLY A 113 -14.13 -0.85 2.58
C GLY A 113 -13.01 -0.30 1.70
N ILE A 114 -11.75 -0.54 2.05
CA ILE A 114 -10.58 -0.13 1.28
C ILE A 114 -9.75 -1.37 0.89
N PRO A 115 -9.25 -1.47 -0.36
CA PRO A 115 -8.33 -2.53 -0.74
C PRO A 115 -7.00 -2.41 -0.01
N ILE A 116 -6.49 -3.52 0.51
CA ILE A 116 -5.21 -3.57 1.23
C ILE A 116 -4.45 -4.80 0.78
N ARG A 117 -3.23 -4.60 0.29
CA ARG A 117 -2.29 -5.64 -0.08
C ARG A 117 -1.12 -5.64 0.89
N ALA A 118 -0.79 -6.81 1.46
CA ALA A 118 0.30 -6.95 2.42
C ALA A 118 0.92 -8.35 2.32
N LEU A 119 2.02 -8.57 3.03
CA LEU A 119 2.73 -9.85 2.98
C LEU A 119 2.06 -10.91 3.86
N ALA A 120 1.61 -10.56 5.05
CA ALA A 120 1.06 -11.51 6.01
C ALA A 120 0.29 -10.83 7.14
N LEU A 121 -0.40 -11.64 7.93
CA LEU A 121 -1.00 -11.23 9.20
C LEU A 121 -0.01 -11.43 10.35
N MET A 122 0.05 -10.45 11.25
CA MET A 122 0.85 -10.50 12.46
C MET A 122 0.11 -9.77 13.57
N PRO A 123 -0.25 -10.42 14.69
CA PRO A 123 -1.07 -9.77 15.72
C PRO A 123 -0.33 -8.73 16.56
N LEU A 124 1.00 -8.75 16.59
CA LEU A 124 1.79 -7.80 17.37
C LEU A 124 1.82 -6.43 16.68
N ARG A 125 1.38 -5.42 17.40
CA ARG A 125 1.44 -4.03 16.94
C ARG A 125 2.86 -3.48 16.98
N THR A 126 3.11 -2.40 16.25
CA THR A 126 4.35 -1.65 16.36
C THR A 126 4.41 -0.84 17.66
N GLU A 127 5.62 -0.53 18.11
CA GLU A 127 5.83 0.59 19.00
C GLU A 127 5.77 1.89 18.19
N LYS A 128 5.30 2.97 18.81
CA LYS A 128 5.23 4.30 18.17
C LYS A 128 6.33 5.18 18.76
N ARG A 129 7.41 5.33 18.00
CA ARG A 129 8.58 6.12 18.40
C ARG A 129 8.74 7.40 17.58
N GLY A 130 7.77 7.69 16.68
CA GLY A 130 7.86 8.83 15.79
C GLY A 130 8.87 8.68 14.67
N GLU A 131 9.30 7.47 14.39
CA GLU A 131 10.28 7.17 13.34
C GLU A 131 9.62 6.97 11.98
N GLY A 132 10.44 7.02 10.93
CA GLY A 132 10.01 6.83 9.56
C GLY A 132 10.05 8.13 8.75
N GLN A 133 9.78 7.99 7.46
CA GLN A 133 9.87 9.09 6.51
C GLN A 133 8.70 9.02 5.53
N ALA A 134 8.22 10.17 5.09
CA ALA A 134 7.15 10.29 4.11
C ALA A 134 7.64 11.05 2.88
N GLY A 135 7.15 10.65 1.69
CA GLY A 135 7.38 11.39 0.45
C GLY A 135 8.75 11.18 -0.18
N GLU A 136 9.53 10.21 0.27
CA GLU A 136 10.82 9.84 -0.31
C GLU A 136 10.68 8.60 -1.20
N PRO A 137 11.56 8.40 -2.20
CA PRO A 137 11.61 7.14 -2.92
C PRO A 137 11.85 5.97 -1.96
N VAL A 138 11.14 4.89 -2.17
CA VAL A 138 11.25 3.67 -1.34
C VAL A 138 11.55 2.46 -2.21
N ARG A 139 12.02 1.40 -1.59
CA ARG A 139 12.19 0.11 -2.27
C ARG A 139 11.18 -0.89 -1.73
N ILE A 140 10.38 -1.42 -2.65
CA ILE A 140 9.37 -2.43 -2.35
C ILE A 140 9.79 -3.72 -3.06
N GLN A 141 10.09 -4.76 -2.32
CA GLN A 141 10.52 -6.04 -2.88
C GLN A 141 11.65 -5.88 -3.92
N GLY A 142 12.60 -4.99 -3.63
CA GLY A 142 13.75 -4.72 -4.50
C GLY A 142 13.51 -3.74 -5.63
N LEU A 143 12.31 -3.24 -5.82
CA LEU A 143 11.97 -2.29 -6.88
C LEU A 143 11.77 -0.88 -6.30
N TRP A 144 12.29 0.12 -7.01
CA TRP A 144 12.07 1.51 -6.64
C TRP A 144 10.64 1.94 -6.94
N VAL A 145 10.03 2.59 -5.95
CA VAL A 145 8.71 3.25 -6.04
C VAL A 145 8.90 4.69 -5.59
N ARG A 146 8.47 5.61 -6.43
CA ARG A 146 8.64 7.06 -6.19
C ARG A 146 7.30 7.74 -6.01
N PRO A 147 7.22 8.80 -5.19
CA PRO A 147 6.02 9.62 -5.13
C PRO A 147 5.61 10.09 -6.53
N GLY A 148 4.32 9.97 -6.84
CA GLY A 148 3.77 10.32 -8.15
C GLY A 148 3.82 9.21 -9.19
N ASP A 149 4.52 8.11 -8.96
CA ASP A 149 4.33 6.90 -9.77
C ASP A 149 2.86 6.50 -9.74
N TRP A 150 2.38 5.86 -10.80
CA TRP A 150 1.00 5.38 -10.85
C TRP A 150 0.98 3.87 -10.61
N LEU A 151 0.17 3.43 -9.65
CA LEU A 151 0.05 2.02 -9.28
C LEU A 151 -1.30 1.46 -9.74
N TYR A 152 -1.27 0.26 -10.30
CA TYR A 152 -2.45 -0.53 -10.66
C TYR A 152 -2.41 -1.87 -9.94
N ALA A 153 -3.54 -2.29 -9.40
CA ALA A 153 -3.73 -3.60 -8.78
C ALA A 153 -5.14 -4.12 -9.06
N ASP A 154 -5.21 -5.41 -9.45
CA ASP A 154 -6.49 -6.10 -9.66
C ASP A 154 -6.47 -7.55 -9.15
#